data_27091ed7d0f29fb69800beea8530f0f3
#
_entry.id   27091ed7d0f29fb69800beea8530f0f3
#
_cell.length_a   1.000
_cell.length_b   1.000
_cell.length_c   1.000
_cell.angle_alpha   90.00
_cell.angle_beta   90.00
_cell.angle_gamma   90.00
#
_symmetry.space_group_name_H-M   'P 1'
#
loop_
_entity.id
_entity.type
_entity.pdbx_description
1 polymer ?
#
loop_
_entity_poly.entity_id
_entity_poly.type
_entity_poly.pdbx_seq_one_letter_code
_entity_poly.pdbx_strand_id
1 'polypeptide(L)'
;MTSNLDYRILILFVTIFLGIILLPLFMNRISKTEQHGGFFEKYYLADRKVSGIVLAITLMSTYGSASTFLGGPGVAYKLGYGWVLLAVIQVVTGYFVLLVLAKKFKSAAQKINAITISDYLKNRYESKVVAFISTLAMIVFLIAAMSAQWVGGAKLLAAFMGIEYKTGIVLISVIIIFCVVFGGLKNILITDMIQGLIMIFSTIILLFAVINYGGGIDQITANLVNINEKILTPFGANGSLTPSYVSSFWVLVGVGVIGIPQIAINSMLYKNKRSLKQSIIVGSIVIFIVMFGVHLIGVMARGVFPDIKDYDSVIPIITLKVLPWYLAAVVLAAPMAAIITTVNAQFLLISSALIKDLLFNNKSIKERITGKKIPVFVYGVNILVILLIMLLSMRPPSLIVNVNLFAFGGLEATFLWPILLGLYWRKAEKYGALSSIVLGLVSYILIKTVYVIKFIEPVVISLSISLVAFVIVSLLMSKKQLKK
;
A
#
# COMPACT_ATOMS: atom_id res chain seq x y z
N MET A 1 16.59 -19.31 -20.26
CA MET A 1 17.48 -18.26 -20.80
C MET A 1 18.30 -17.73 -19.63
N THR A 2 19.52 -18.19 -19.48
CA THR A 2 20.49 -17.61 -18.54
C THR A 2 20.96 -16.29 -19.20
N SER A 3 20.29 -15.19 -18.88
CA SER A 3 20.83 -13.86 -19.19
C SER A 3 22.10 -13.73 -18.35
N ASN A 4 23.25 -13.57 -19.01
CA ASN A 4 24.47 -13.19 -18.31
C ASN A 4 24.15 -11.92 -17.51
N LEU A 5 24.23 -12.01 -16.18
CA LEU A 5 24.00 -10.90 -15.27
C LEU A 5 24.91 -9.73 -15.69
N ASP A 6 24.34 -8.61 -16.10
CA ASP A 6 25.14 -7.40 -16.29
C ASP A 6 25.50 -6.79 -14.94
N TYR A 7 26.69 -7.10 -14.43
CA TYR A 7 27.19 -6.60 -13.14
C TYR A 7 27.15 -5.09 -13.02
N ARG A 8 27.19 -4.34 -14.14
CA ARG A 8 27.09 -2.87 -14.14
C ARG A 8 25.71 -2.42 -13.66
N ILE A 9 24.65 -3.11 -14.12
CA ILE A 9 23.27 -2.85 -13.67
C ILE A 9 23.16 -3.12 -12.16
N LEU A 10 23.68 -4.27 -11.71
CA LEU A 10 23.63 -4.65 -10.29
C LEU A 10 24.39 -3.67 -9.40
N ILE A 11 25.61 -3.29 -9.77
CA ILE A 11 26.44 -2.36 -8.99
C ILE A 11 25.75 -1.00 -8.89
N LEU A 12 25.24 -0.45 -9.99
CA LEU A 12 24.56 0.84 -9.99
C LEU A 12 23.24 0.78 -9.20
N PHE A 13 22.46 -0.29 -9.36
CA PHE A 13 21.23 -0.52 -8.59
C PHE A 13 21.52 -0.56 -7.08
N VAL A 14 22.50 -1.36 -6.64
CA VAL A 14 22.90 -1.44 -5.22
C VAL A 14 23.40 -0.09 -4.70
N THR A 15 24.20 0.63 -5.52
CA THR A 15 24.71 1.96 -5.15
C THR A 15 23.58 2.97 -4.93
N ILE A 16 22.55 2.99 -5.79
CA ILE A 16 21.35 3.84 -5.64
C ILE A 16 20.65 3.52 -4.31
N PHE A 17 20.43 2.23 -4.03
CA PHE A 17 19.73 1.81 -2.80
C PHE A 17 20.53 2.09 -1.54
N LEU A 18 21.81 1.81 -1.52
CA LEU A 18 22.68 2.15 -0.39
C LEU A 18 22.69 3.68 -0.17
N GLY A 19 22.76 4.47 -1.23
CA GLY A 19 22.63 5.92 -1.14
C GLY A 19 21.32 6.38 -0.50
N ILE A 20 20.20 5.80 -0.91
CA ILE A 20 18.87 6.12 -0.35
C ILE A 20 18.77 5.76 1.13
N ILE A 21 19.27 4.59 1.53
CA ILE A 21 19.22 4.12 2.93
C ILE A 21 20.16 4.91 3.83
N LEU A 22 21.37 5.25 3.35
CA LEU A 22 22.38 5.92 4.15
C LEU A 22 22.16 7.44 4.27
N LEU A 23 21.52 8.06 3.29
CA LEU A 23 21.31 9.52 3.25
C LEU A 23 20.59 10.07 4.48
N PRO A 24 19.47 9.49 4.96
CA PRO A 24 18.80 9.97 6.17
C PRO A 24 19.63 9.80 7.43
N LEU A 25 20.46 8.75 7.49
CA LEU A 25 21.38 8.53 8.63
C LEU A 25 22.43 9.64 8.67
N PHE A 26 22.95 10.04 7.51
CA PHE A 26 23.89 11.15 7.39
C PHE A 26 23.24 12.50 7.73
N MET A 27 22.04 12.77 7.20
CA MET A 27 21.28 14.01 7.48
C MET A 27 20.92 14.14 8.97
N ASN A 28 20.58 13.05 9.66
CA ASN A 28 20.27 13.08 11.08
C ASN A 28 21.50 13.40 11.96
N ARG A 29 22.71 13.06 11.52
CA ARG A 29 23.95 13.46 12.22
C ARG A 29 24.19 14.97 12.15
N ILE A 30 23.80 15.62 11.05
CA ILE A 30 23.96 17.05 10.83
C ILE A 30 22.88 17.85 11.57
N SER A 31 21.65 17.35 11.60
CA SER A 31 20.52 18.01 12.25
C SER A 31 20.44 17.67 13.73
N LYS A 32 21.08 18.45 14.59
CA LYS A 32 20.98 18.41 16.05
C LYS A 32 19.63 18.97 16.57
N THR A 33 18.51 18.67 15.95
CA THR A 33 17.21 19.17 16.41
C THR A 33 16.84 18.43 17.70
N GLU A 34 16.70 19.15 18.80
CA GLU A 34 16.17 18.63 20.07
C GLU A 34 14.82 17.98 19.82
N GLN A 35 14.76 16.69 20.06
CA GLN A 35 13.54 15.90 19.90
C GLN A 35 12.84 15.82 21.25
N HIS A 36 11.78 16.60 21.45
CA HIS A 36 10.87 16.45 22.57
C HIS A 36 9.94 15.24 22.35
N GLY A 37 9.68 14.44 23.40
CA GLY A 37 8.73 13.31 23.37
C GLY A 37 9.35 11.94 23.65
N GLY A 38 8.51 10.96 23.99
CA GLY A 38 8.90 9.58 24.26
C GLY A 38 9.27 8.79 22.99
N PHE A 39 9.90 7.60 23.17
CA PHE A 39 10.32 6.74 22.07
C PHE A 39 9.19 6.49 21.03
N PHE A 40 7.98 6.19 21.49
CA PHE A 40 6.85 5.88 20.61
C PHE A 40 6.37 7.08 19.79
N GLU A 41 6.34 8.29 20.35
CA GLU A 41 5.94 9.51 19.60
C GLU A 41 6.95 9.83 18.51
N LYS A 42 8.24 9.73 18.83
CA LYS A 42 9.33 9.98 17.87
C LYS A 42 9.34 8.95 16.74
N TYR A 43 9.13 7.68 17.08
CA TYR A 43 9.21 6.59 16.13
C TYR A 43 7.98 6.53 15.18
N TYR A 44 6.77 6.88 15.69
CA TYR A 44 5.53 6.69 14.94
C TYR A 44 4.83 7.96 14.44
N LEU A 45 5.21 9.19 14.83
CA LEU A 45 4.40 10.39 14.52
C LEU A 45 5.14 11.63 13.96
N ALA A 46 6.41 11.63 13.64
CA ALA A 46 7.16 12.75 12.98
C ALA A 46 6.55 14.17 13.17
N ASP A 47 6.21 14.57 14.39
CA ASP A 47 5.67 15.89 14.83
C ASP A 47 4.45 16.46 14.05
N ARG A 48 3.83 15.70 13.13
CA ARG A 48 2.64 16.09 12.33
C ARG A 48 2.78 17.45 11.62
N LYS A 49 3.99 17.77 11.11
CA LYS A 49 4.31 19.08 10.46
C LYS A 49 4.80 18.93 9.03
N VAL A 50 4.25 17.99 8.27
CA VAL A 50 4.71 17.66 6.91
C VAL A 50 4.25 18.74 5.92
N SER A 51 5.14 19.16 5.02
CA SER A 51 4.84 20.12 3.94
C SER A 51 3.92 19.48 2.88
N GLY A 52 3.23 20.30 2.09
CA GLY A 52 2.25 19.77 1.11
C GLY A 52 2.89 18.92 0.01
N ILE A 53 4.05 19.32 -0.51
CA ILE A 53 4.76 18.58 -1.56
C ILE A 53 5.30 17.25 -1.02
N VAL A 54 5.94 17.27 0.14
CA VAL A 54 6.45 16.04 0.78
C VAL A 54 5.29 15.08 1.05
N LEU A 55 4.17 15.57 1.61
CA LEU A 55 3.00 14.74 1.85
C LEU A 55 2.41 14.17 0.55
N ALA A 56 2.39 14.96 -0.55
CA ALA A 56 1.92 14.48 -1.84
C ALA A 56 2.75 13.32 -2.36
N ILE A 57 4.07 13.46 -2.37
CA ILE A 57 4.99 12.45 -2.88
C ILE A 57 4.99 11.22 -1.95
N THR A 58 5.01 11.41 -0.64
CA THR A 58 4.94 10.31 0.34
C THR A 58 3.63 9.53 0.23
N LEU A 59 2.48 10.20 0.04
CA LEU A 59 1.22 9.53 -0.21
C LEU A 59 1.27 8.68 -1.48
N MET A 60 1.79 9.24 -2.58
CA MET A 60 1.97 8.50 -3.82
C MET A 60 2.89 7.29 -3.61
N SER A 61 4.01 7.48 -2.91
CA SER A 61 4.94 6.39 -2.60
C SER A 61 4.30 5.30 -1.75
N THR A 62 3.42 5.66 -0.81
CA THR A 62 2.66 4.69 0.00
C THR A 62 1.61 3.95 -0.83
N TYR A 63 1.04 4.58 -1.86
CA TYR A 63 0.16 3.93 -2.84
C TYR A 63 0.94 3.07 -3.82
N GLY A 64 2.11 3.54 -4.25
CA GLY A 64 3.03 2.80 -5.10
C GLY A 64 3.53 1.55 -4.36
N SER A 65 3.30 0.37 -4.92
CA SER A 65 3.60 -0.92 -4.31
C SER A 65 4.10 -1.91 -5.36
N ALA A 66 4.48 -3.12 -4.95
CA ALA A 66 4.73 -4.21 -5.89
C ALA A 66 3.53 -4.44 -6.83
N SER A 67 2.31 -4.33 -6.31
CA SER A 67 1.11 -4.40 -7.14
C SER A 67 1.06 -3.31 -8.20
N THR A 68 1.46 -2.08 -7.88
CA THR A 68 1.44 -0.96 -8.81
C THR A 68 2.48 -1.12 -9.92
N PHE A 69 3.73 -1.46 -9.56
CA PHE A 69 4.85 -1.44 -10.50
C PHE A 69 5.14 -2.78 -11.19
N LEU A 70 4.64 -3.89 -10.67
CA LEU A 70 4.86 -5.23 -11.23
C LEU A 70 3.54 -5.90 -11.58
N GLY A 71 2.68 -6.10 -10.60
CA GLY A 71 1.44 -6.83 -10.77
C GLY A 71 0.43 -6.14 -11.68
N GLY A 72 0.19 -4.84 -11.49
CA GLY A 72 -0.76 -4.05 -12.27
C GLY A 72 -0.41 -3.97 -13.77
N PRO A 73 0.83 -3.59 -14.12
CA PRO A 73 1.29 -3.66 -15.51
C PRO A 73 1.20 -5.06 -16.11
N GLY A 74 1.45 -6.11 -15.32
CA GLY A 74 1.27 -7.49 -15.74
C GLY A 74 -0.18 -7.84 -16.08
N VAL A 75 -1.12 -7.38 -15.26
CA VAL A 75 -2.55 -7.54 -15.57
C VAL A 75 -2.97 -6.68 -16.75
N ALA A 76 -2.45 -5.45 -16.88
CA ALA A 76 -2.68 -4.59 -18.04
C ALA A 76 -2.15 -5.23 -19.34
N TYR A 77 -0.97 -5.85 -19.28
CA TYR A 77 -0.41 -6.65 -20.38
C TYR A 77 -1.35 -7.78 -20.78
N LYS A 78 -1.96 -8.46 -19.80
CA LYS A 78 -2.90 -9.57 -20.05
C LYS A 78 -4.26 -9.12 -20.58
N LEU A 79 -4.84 -8.08 -19.97
CA LEU A 79 -6.24 -7.67 -20.20
C LEU A 79 -6.39 -6.47 -21.15
N GLY A 80 -5.36 -5.63 -21.29
CA GLY A 80 -5.41 -4.45 -22.16
C GLY A 80 -5.89 -3.17 -21.45
N TYR A 81 -6.41 -2.23 -22.26
CA TYR A 81 -6.77 -0.86 -21.83
C TYR A 81 -7.87 -0.82 -20.78
N GLY A 82 -8.75 -1.81 -20.74
CA GLY A 82 -9.77 -1.90 -19.69
C GLY A 82 -9.17 -1.90 -18.27
N TRP A 83 -8.02 -2.55 -18.08
CA TRP A 83 -7.31 -2.53 -16.79
C TRP A 83 -6.65 -1.18 -16.48
N VAL A 84 -6.18 -0.45 -17.51
CA VAL A 84 -5.66 0.92 -17.32
C VAL A 84 -6.74 1.84 -16.77
N LEU A 85 -7.97 1.73 -17.29
CA LEU A 85 -9.13 2.51 -16.79
C LEU A 85 -9.42 2.20 -15.32
N LEU A 86 -9.34 0.93 -14.91
CA LEU A 86 -9.49 0.54 -13.50
C LEU A 86 -8.39 1.12 -12.60
N ALA A 87 -7.14 1.12 -13.08
CA ALA A 87 -6.02 1.69 -12.34
C ALA A 87 -6.16 3.20 -12.11
N VAL A 88 -6.70 3.94 -13.10
CA VAL A 88 -6.91 5.40 -13.01
C VAL A 88 -7.96 5.80 -11.97
N ILE A 89 -8.87 4.91 -11.57
CA ILE A 89 -9.79 5.16 -10.46
C ILE A 89 -9.03 5.57 -9.19
N GLN A 90 -7.85 5.01 -8.95
CA GLN A 90 -7.01 5.31 -7.79
C GLN A 90 -6.51 6.77 -7.76
N VAL A 91 -6.51 7.48 -8.88
CA VAL A 91 -6.13 8.90 -8.95
C VAL A 91 -7.11 9.78 -8.17
N VAL A 92 -8.39 9.53 -8.33
CA VAL A 92 -9.45 10.29 -7.64
C VAL A 92 -9.45 10.00 -6.15
N THR A 93 -9.18 8.78 -5.75
CA THR A 93 -9.44 8.25 -4.40
C THR A 93 -8.42 8.68 -3.37
N GLY A 94 -7.15 8.82 -3.71
CA GLY A 94 -6.13 9.36 -2.80
C GLY A 94 -6.51 10.75 -2.25
N TYR A 95 -7.24 11.53 -3.03
CA TYR A 95 -7.70 12.90 -2.64
C TYR A 95 -9.03 12.88 -1.95
N PHE A 96 -9.93 12.02 -2.39
CA PHE A 96 -11.19 11.81 -1.72
C PHE A 96 -10.96 11.44 -0.26
N VAL A 97 -9.97 10.58 0.03
CA VAL A 97 -9.58 10.27 1.40
C VAL A 97 -9.13 11.51 2.18
N LEU A 98 -8.25 12.33 1.60
CA LEU A 98 -7.81 13.55 2.26
C LEU A 98 -8.95 14.56 2.47
N LEU A 99 -9.85 14.72 1.50
CA LEU A 99 -11.01 15.58 1.62
C LEU A 99 -11.94 15.11 2.74
N VAL A 100 -12.19 13.82 2.82
CA VAL A 100 -13.12 13.24 3.79
C VAL A 100 -12.49 13.17 5.19
N LEU A 101 -11.28 12.62 5.32
CA LEU A 101 -10.70 12.33 6.64
C LEU A 101 -9.89 13.47 7.23
N ALA A 102 -9.08 14.18 6.44
CA ALA A 102 -7.95 14.95 6.97
C ALA A 102 -8.33 15.90 8.10
N LYS A 103 -9.33 16.77 7.91
CA LYS A 103 -9.69 17.78 8.90
C LYS A 103 -10.27 17.18 10.18
N LYS A 104 -11.26 16.29 10.06
CA LYS A 104 -11.96 15.71 11.23
C LYS A 104 -11.10 14.68 11.95
N PHE A 105 -10.42 13.82 11.19
CA PHE A 105 -9.59 12.78 11.77
C PHE A 105 -8.38 13.35 12.51
N LYS A 106 -7.68 14.35 11.91
CA LYS A 106 -6.60 15.06 12.58
C LYS A 106 -7.07 15.71 13.89
N SER A 107 -8.19 16.42 13.86
CA SER A 107 -8.75 17.08 15.06
C SER A 107 -9.13 16.06 16.14
N ALA A 108 -9.78 14.96 15.77
CA ALA A 108 -10.14 13.88 16.70
C ALA A 108 -8.90 13.22 17.31
N ALA A 109 -7.92 12.85 16.48
CA ALA A 109 -6.69 12.21 16.92
C ALA A 109 -5.83 13.11 17.85
N GLN A 110 -5.78 14.42 17.57
CA GLN A 110 -5.06 15.36 18.40
C GLN A 110 -5.69 15.55 19.78
N LYS A 111 -7.03 15.59 19.87
CA LYS A 111 -7.73 15.75 21.16
C LYS A 111 -7.45 14.63 22.15
N ILE A 112 -7.22 13.43 21.66
CA ILE A 112 -7.00 12.22 22.50
C ILE A 112 -5.56 11.73 22.46
N ASN A 113 -4.64 12.50 21.85
CA ASN A 113 -3.25 12.11 21.62
C ASN A 113 -3.10 10.71 21.01
N ALA A 114 -4.00 10.34 20.07
CA ALA A 114 -3.97 9.06 19.43
C ALA A 114 -2.71 8.92 18.58
N ILE A 115 -2.01 7.79 18.75
CA ILE A 115 -0.83 7.41 17.97
C ILE A 115 -1.25 6.40 16.89
N THR A 116 -2.21 5.53 17.21
CA THR A 116 -2.69 4.46 16.34
C THR A 116 -4.17 4.64 15.99
N ILE A 117 -4.62 3.92 14.95
CA ILE A 117 -6.06 3.84 14.64
C ILE A 117 -6.82 3.14 15.77
N SER A 118 -6.19 2.14 16.40
CA SER A 118 -6.76 1.44 17.55
C SER A 118 -6.99 2.40 18.72
N ASP A 119 -6.09 3.35 18.97
CA ASP A 119 -6.30 4.40 19.97
C ASP A 119 -7.54 5.23 19.67
N TYR A 120 -7.69 5.63 18.40
CA TYR A 120 -8.86 6.37 17.96
C TYR A 120 -10.15 5.57 18.17
N LEU A 121 -10.20 4.32 17.71
CA LEU A 121 -11.40 3.47 17.85
C LEU A 121 -11.72 3.18 19.32
N LYS A 122 -10.71 2.90 20.15
CA LYS A 122 -10.86 2.67 21.60
C LYS A 122 -11.51 3.87 22.28
N ASN A 123 -11.03 5.07 21.99
CA ASN A 123 -11.57 6.30 22.58
C ASN A 123 -12.92 6.67 22.02
N ARG A 124 -13.11 6.56 20.68
CA ARG A 124 -14.37 6.94 20.02
C ARG A 124 -15.55 6.09 20.46
N TYR A 125 -15.32 4.79 20.68
CA TYR A 125 -16.35 3.82 21.04
C TYR A 125 -16.30 3.39 22.51
N GLU A 126 -15.37 3.92 23.30
CA GLU A 126 -15.15 3.55 24.71
C GLU A 126 -15.11 2.03 24.92
N SER A 127 -14.49 1.31 23.96
CA SER A 127 -14.51 -0.15 23.92
C SER A 127 -13.14 -0.73 23.65
N LYS A 128 -12.62 -1.50 24.61
CA LYS A 128 -11.39 -2.29 24.44
C LYS A 128 -11.60 -3.44 23.45
N VAL A 129 -12.81 -3.98 23.35
CA VAL A 129 -13.13 -5.10 22.44
C VAL A 129 -13.08 -4.64 20.98
N VAL A 130 -13.69 -3.48 20.65
CA VAL A 130 -13.61 -2.89 19.30
C VAL A 130 -12.17 -2.68 18.91
N ALA A 131 -11.35 -2.07 19.78
CA ALA A 131 -9.94 -1.85 19.52
C ALA A 131 -9.17 -3.16 19.32
N PHE A 132 -9.39 -4.16 20.16
CA PHE A 132 -8.69 -5.45 20.08
C PHE A 132 -8.98 -6.20 18.77
N ILE A 133 -10.26 -6.34 18.41
CA ILE A 133 -10.66 -7.06 17.19
C ILE A 133 -10.19 -6.33 15.94
N SER A 134 -10.31 -4.99 15.89
CA SER A 134 -9.81 -4.20 14.76
C SER A 134 -8.27 -4.28 14.65
N THR A 135 -7.55 -4.27 15.78
CA THR A 135 -6.09 -4.44 15.79
C THR A 135 -5.67 -5.81 15.25
N LEU A 136 -6.36 -6.88 15.67
CA LEU A 136 -6.07 -8.23 15.19
C LEU A 136 -6.33 -8.35 13.68
N ALA A 137 -7.47 -7.85 13.20
CA ALA A 137 -7.77 -7.82 11.77
C ALA A 137 -6.73 -7.02 10.98
N MET A 138 -6.31 -5.85 11.49
CA MET A 138 -5.26 -5.04 10.87
C MET A 138 -3.96 -5.82 10.70
N ILE A 139 -3.50 -6.50 11.74
CA ILE A 139 -2.26 -7.29 11.70
C ILE A 139 -2.36 -8.39 10.63
N VAL A 140 -3.44 -9.16 10.63
CA VAL A 140 -3.64 -10.28 9.67
C VAL A 140 -3.62 -9.79 8.23
N PHE A 141 -4.40 -8.77 7.90
CA PHE A 141 -4.48 -8.29 6.52
C PHE A 141 -3.25 -7.48 6.09
N LEU A 142 -2.57 -6.77 6.99
CA LEU A 142 -1.31 -6.13 6.67
C LEU A 142 -0.19 -7.16 6.44
N ILE A 143 -0.15 -8.27 7.17
CA ILE A 143 0.78 -9.38 6.88
C ILE A 143 0.52 -9.93 5.47
N ALA A 144 -0.74 -10.11 5.08
CA ALA A 144 -1.09 -10.53 3.73
C ALA A 144 -0.65 -9.50 2.67
N ALA A 145 -0.91 -8.20 2.89
CA ALA A 145 -0.47 -7.12 2.01
C ALA A 145 1.07 -7.07 1.88
N MET A 146 1.77 -7.24 2.99
CA MET A 146 3.23 -7.29 2.99
C MET A 146 3.77 -8.51 2.25
N SER A 147 3.12 -9.67 2.33
CA SER A 147 3.53 -10.86 1.54
C SER A 147 3.55 -10.55 0.05
N ALA A 148 2.61 -9.74 -0.47
CA ALA A 148 2.63 -9.29 -1.86
C ALA A 148 3.90 -8.47 -2.20
N GLN A 149 4.42 -7.70 -1.24
CA GLN A 149 5.66 -6.93 -1.42
C GLN A 149 6.88 -7.86 -1.47
N TRP A 150 6.95 -8.89 -0.62
CA TRP A 150 8.00 -9.91 -0.66
C TRP A 150 8.00 -10.66 -1.98
N VAL A 151 6.84 -11.10 -2.45
CA VAL A 151 6.69 -11.78 -3.74
C VAL A 151 7.18 -10.88 -4.89
N GLY A 152 6.76 -9.62 -4.89
CA GLY A 152 7.19 -8.65 -5.90
C GLY A 152 8.69 -8.40 -5.88
N GLY A 153 9.27 -8.18 -4.70
CA GLY A 153 10.71 -7.99 -4.55
C GLY A 153 11.53 -9.19 -5.00
N ALA A 154 11.10 -10.41 -4.63
CA ALA A 154 11.77 -11.63 -5.06
C ALA A 154 11.69 -11.84 -6.58
N LYS A 155 10.52 -11.62 -7.20
CA LYS A 155 10.36 -11.71 -8.66
C LYS A 155 11.19 -10.65 -9.39
N LEU A 156 11.25 -9.43 -8.86
CA LEU A 156 12.09 -8.37 -9.41
C LEU A 156 13.56 -8.79 -9.38
N LEU A 157 14.09 -9.22 -8.22
CA LEU A 157 15.47 -9.65 -8.08
C LEU A 157 15.77 -10.88 -8.96
N ALA A 158 14.86 -11.86 -9.00
CA ALA A 158 15.01 -13.03 -9.84
C ALA A 158 15.08 -12.67 -11.33
N ALA A 159 14.27 -11.72 -11.79
CA ALA A 159 14.18 -11.34 -13.19
C ALA A 159 15.46 -10.66 -13.71
N PHE A 160 16.14 -9.80 -12.91
CA PHE A 160 17.33 -9.09 -13.39
C PHE A 160 18.63 -9.70 -12.90
N MET A 161 18.64 -10.47 -11.80
CA MET A 161 19.84 -11.15 -11.28
C MET A 161 19.95 -12.59 -11.77
N GLY A 162 18.90 -13.16 -12.37
CA GLY A 162 18.90 -14.56 -12.79
C GLY A 162 18.96 -15.58 -11.64
N ILE A 163 18.54 -15.19 -10.42
CA ILE A 163 18.54 -16.03 -9.24
C ILE A 163 17.20 -16.75 -9.06
N GLU A 164 17.21 -17.84 -8.28
CA GLU A 164 15.97 -18.51 -7.91
C GLU A 164 15.05 -17.61 -7.07
N TYR A 165 13.74 -17.79 -7.23
CA TYR A 165 12.71 -17.07 -6.47
C TYR A 165 12.93 -17.13 -4.95
N LYS A 166 13.25 -18.31 -4.40
CA LYS A 166 13.49 -18.49 -2.96
C LYS A 166 14.70 -17.69 -2.47
N THR A 167 15.77 -17.66 -3.24
CA THR A 167 16.93 -16.80 -2.96
C THR A 167 16.53 -15.33 -2.97
N GLY A 168 15.68 -14.91 -3.93
CA GLY A 168 15.10 -13.57 -3.97
C GLY A 168 14.31 -13.22 -2.70
N ILE A 169 13.50 -14.17 -2.17
CA ILE A 169 12.76 -13.99 -0.90
C ILE A 169 13.72 -13.74 0.28
N VAL A 170 14.81 -14.48 0.37
CA VAL A 170 15.80 -14.28 1.45
C VAL A 170 16.48 -12.92 1.30
N LEU A 171 16.93 -12.58 0.09
CA LEU A 171 17.59 -11.29 -0.15
C LEU A 171 16.69 -10.09 0.15
N ILE A 172 15.43 -10.10 -0.30
CA ILE A 172 14.49 -9.02 0.01
C ILE A 172 14.23 -8.91 1.51
N SER A 173 14.18 -10.05 2.23
CA SER A 173 14.02 -10.04 3.69
C SER A 173 15.22 -9.38 4.39
N VAL A 174 16.43 -9.66 3.94
CA VAL A 174 17.64 -9.02 4.46
C VAL A 174 17.61 -7.51 4.21
N ILE A 175 17.28 -7.08 2.98
CA ILE A 175 17.15 -5.65 2.64
C ILE A 175 16.13 -4.96 3.55
N ILE A 176 14.97 -5.58 3.78
CA ILE A 176 13.91 -5.02 4.62
C ILE A 176 14.33 -4.96 6.08
N ILE A 177 15.04 -5.97 6.61
CA ILE A 177 15.59 -5.91 7.99
C ILE A 177 16.45 -4.66 8.14
N PHE A 178 17.35 -4.40 7.20
CA PHE A 178 18.18 -3.19 7.25
C PHE A 178 17.35 -1.91 7.22
N CYS A 179 16.36 -1.82 6.33
CA CYS A 179 15.49 -0.65 6.22
C CYS A 179 14.69 -0.39 7.51
N VAL A 180 14.14 -1.45 8.12
CA VAL A 180 13.29 -1.36 9.32
C VAL A 180 14.10 -1.06 10.59
N VAL A 181 15.26 -1.69 10.77
CA VAL A 181 16.09 -1.49 11.96
C VAL A 181 16.63 -0.05 12.03
N PHE A 182 17.05 0.51 10.90
CA PHE A 182 17.56 1.89 10.83
C PHE A 182 16.47 2.93 10.55
N GLY A 183 15.20 2.50 10.41
CA GLY A 183 14.04 3.35 10.12
C GLY A 183 13.60 4.18 11.33
N GLY A 184 12.46 4.72 11.20
CA GLY A 184 11.73 5.65 12.08
C GLY A 184 10.98 6.61 11.18
N LEU A 185 9.82 7.08 11.56
CA LEU A 185 8.92 7.81 10.63
C LEU A 185 9.59 9.01 9.95
N LYS A 186 10.46 9.74 10.64
CA LYS A 186 11.17 10.90 10.07
C LYS A 186 12.11 10.49 8.94
N ASN A 187 12.85 9.41 9.11
CA ASN A 187 13.75 8.88 8.06
C ASN A 187 12.96 8.34 6.88
N ILE A 188 11.84 7.66 7.17
CA ILE A 188 10.92 7.13 6.18
C ILE A 188 10.38 8.25 5.28
N LEU A 189 9.92 9.37 5.81
CA LEU A 189 9.40 10.49 5.02
C LEU A 189 10.44 11.07 4.03
N ILE A 190 11.71 11.13 4.42
CA ILE A 190 12.79 11.61 3.55
C ILE A 190 13.08 10.59 2.44
N THR A 191 13.23 9.31 2.82
CA THR A 191 13.46 8.24 1.84
C THR A 191 12.30 8.09 0.89
N ASP A 192 11.05 8.14 1.37
CA ASP A 192 9.86 8.03 0.55
C ASP A 192 9.74 9.16 -0.48
N MET A 193 10.17 10.39 -0.12
CA MET A 193 10.20 11.51 -1.06
C MET A 193 11.19 11.24 -2.21
N ILE A 194 12.40 10.77 -1.91
CA ILE A 194 13.42 10.47 -2.91
C ILE A 194 12.97 9.28 -3.78
N GLN A 195 12.47 8.22 -3.15
CA GLN A 195 11.97 7.04 -3.83
C GLN A 195 10.77 7.37 -4.72
N GLY A 196 9.87 8.26 -4.25
CA GLY A 196 8.75 8.74 -5.05
C GLY A 196 9.18 9.50 -6.30
N LEU A 197 10.23 10.33 -6.22
CA LEU A 197 10.80 10.98 -7.41
C LEU A 197 11.37 9.95 -8.39
N ILE A 198 12.10 8.95 -7.89
CA ILE A 198 12.61 7.85 -8.73
C ILE A 198 11.45 7.14 -9.44
N MET A 199 10.34 6.84 -8.74
CA MET A 199 9.16 6.21 -9.34
C MET A 199 8.58 7.05 -10.48
N ILE A 200 8.43 8.38 -10.29
CA ILE A 200 7.88 9.29 -11.30
C ILE A 200 8.77 9.32 -12.55
N PHE A 201 10.05 9.61 -12.36
CA PHE A 201 10.98 9.73 -13.50
C PHE A 201 11.16 8.40 -14.23
N SER A 202 11.26 7.29 -13.51
CA SER A 202 11.37 5.95 -14.10
C SER A 202 10.14 5.58 -14.92
N THR A 203 8.93 5.93 -14.45
CA THR A 203 7.70 5.71 -15.21
C THR A 203 7.72 6.47 -16.53
N ILE A 204 8.12 7.73 -16.51
CA ILE A 204 8.21 8.57 -17.72
C ILE A 204 9.26 8.03 -18.68
N ILE A 205 10.46 7.73 -18.17
CA ILE A 205 11.57 7.19 -19.00
C ILE A 205 11.17 5.89 -19.68
N LEU A 206 10.60 4.94 -18.91
CA LEU A 206 10.23 3.63 -19.44
C LEU A 206 9.08 3.74 -20.46
N LEU A 207 8.10 4.60 -20.22
CA LEU A 207 7.00 4.82 -21.15
C LEU A 207 7.52 5.30 -22.51
N PHE A 208 8.34 6.34 -22.53
CA PHE A 208 8.93 6.84 -23.77
C PHE A 208 9.85 5.81 -24.45
N ALA A 209 10.62 5.05 -23.66
CA ALA A 209 11.50 4.02 -24.20
C ALA A 209 10.71 2.89 -24.90
N VAL A 210 9.61 2.43 -24.30
CA VAL A 210 8.75 1.39 -24.89
C VAL A 210 8.05 1.89 -26.16
N ILE A 211 7.56 3.14 -26.15
CA ILE A 211 6.94 3.74 -27.36
C ILE A 211 7.97 3.83 -28.50
N ASN A 212 9.16 4.34 -28.20
CA ASN A 212 10.20 4.50 -29.21
C ASN A 212 10.71 3.14 -29.76
N TYR A 213 10.93 2.17 -28.85
CA TYR A 213 11.38 0.83 -29.25
C TYR A 213 10.33 0.09 -30.08
N GLY A 214 9.03 0.31 -29.81
CA GLY A 214 7.91 -0.28 -30.52
C GLY A 214 7.57 0.37 -31.88
N GLY A 215 8.34 1.38 -32.30
CA GLY A 215 8.10 2.09 -33.57
C GLY A 215 7.00 3.15 -33.51
N GLY A 216 6.63 3.62 -32.29
CA GLY A 216 5.58 4.59 -32.06
C GLY A 216 4.24 4.00 -31.66
N ILE A 217 3.31 4.87 -31.24
CA ILE A 217 1.99 4.47 -30.72
C ILE A 217 1.17 3.74 -31.81
N ASP A 218 1.20 4.21 -33.06
CA ASP A 218 0.43 3.64 -34.16
C ASP A 218 0.87 2.22 -34.46
N GLN A 219 2.18 1.95 -34.53
CA GLN A 219 2.70 0.61 -34.77
C GLN A 219 2.37 -0.34 -33.61
N ILE A 220 2.51 0.11 -32.37
CA ILE A 220 2.16 -0.69 -31.18
C ILE A 220 0.66 -1.01 -31.19
N THR A 221 -0.18 -0.04 -31.54
CA THR A 221 -1.64 -0.23 -31.62
C THR A 221 -2.01 -1.22 -32.72
N ALA A 222 -1.40 -1.13 -33.91
CA ALA A 222 -1.61 -2.10 -34.99
C ALA A 222 -1.20 -3.52 -34.55
N ASN A 223 -0.07 -3.67 -33.86
CA ASN A 223 0.36 -4.95 -33.31
C ASN A 223 -0.64 -5.51 -32.28
N LEU A 224 -1.19 -4.65 -31.39
CA LEU A 224 -2.21 -5.06 -30.42
C LEU A 224 -3.50 -5.54 -31.10
N VAL A 225 -3.96 -4.85 -32.16
CA VAL A 225 -5.10 -5.29 -32.97
C VAL A 225 -4.86 -6.65 -33.58
N ASN A 226 -3.68 -6.88 -34.16
CA ASN A 226 -3.30 -8.17 -34.75
C ASN A 226 -3.26 -9.31 -33.72
N ILE A 227 -2.91 -9.02 -32.45
CA ILE A 227 -2.94 -10.03 -31.39
C ILE A 227 -4.37 -10.32 -30.96
N ASN A 228 -5.13 -9.29 -30.63
CA ASN A 228 -6.55 -9.37 -30.25
C ASN A 228 -7.15 -7.96 -30.15
N GLU A 229 -8.05 -7.60 -31.04
CA GLU A 229 -8.71 -6.30 -31.07
C GLU A 229 -9.39 -5.92 -29.76
N LYS A 230 -9.89 -6.92 -29.01
CA LYS A 230 -10.52 -6.70 -27.69
C LYS A 230 -9.58 -6.12 -26.64
N ILE A 231 -8.26 -6.19 -26.82
CA ILE A 231 -7.27 -5.54 -25.94
C ILE A 231 -7.49 -4.02 -25.88
N LEU A 232 -7.98 -3.42 -26.96
CA LEU A 232 -8.28 -1.99 -27.06
C LEU A 232 -9.60 -1.60 -26.42
N THR A 233 -10.45 -2.56 -26.05
CA THR A 233 -11.76 -2.30 -25.46
C THR A 233 -11.71 -2.12 -23.94
N PRO A 234 -12.67 -1.40 -23.34
CA PRO A 234 -12.75 -1.26 -21.88
C PRO A 234 -13.08 -2.57 -21.15
N PHE A 235 -13.51 -3.61 -21.87
CA PHE A 235 -13.97 -4.88 -21.31
C PHE A 235 -12.83 -5.93 -21.20
N GLY A 236 -11.64 -5.61 -21.71
CA GLY A 236 -10.47 -6.47 -21.66
C GLY A 236 -10.45 -7.57 -22.73
N ALA A 237 -9.27 -8.11 -23.00
CA ALA A 237 -9.00 -9.08 -24.08
C ALA A 237 -9.93 -10.31 -24.09
N ASN A 238 -10.43 -10.74 -22.96
CA ASN A 238 -11.31 -11.91 -22.79
C ASN A 238 -12.71 -11.55 -22.29
N GLY A 239 -13.09 -10.26 -22.28
CA GLY A 239 -14.38 -9.80 -21.78
C GLY A 239 -14.62 -9.98 -20.28
N SER A 240 -13.56 -10.20 -19.50
CA SER A 240 -13.67 -10.43 -18.05
C SER A 240 -13.96 -9.17 -17.23
N LEU A 241 -13.73 -8.00 -17.81
CA LEU A 241 -14.01 -6.71 -17.17
C LEU A 241 -15.45 -6.28 -17.45
N THR A 242 -16.41 -6.97 -16.83
CA THR A 242 -17.83 -6.63 -16.97
C THR A 242 -18.14 -5.27 -16.33
N PRO A 243 -19.21 -4.56 -16.77
CA PRO A 243 -19.62 -3.28 -16.15
C PRO A 243 -19.81 -3.38 -14.63
N SER A 244 -20.37 -4.50 -14.14
CA SER A 244 -20.56 -4.75 -12.70
C SER A 244 -19.22 -4.88 -11.97
N TYR A 245 -18.25 -5.58 -12.57
CA TYR A 245 -16.91 -5.73 -12.01
C TYR A 245 -16.20 -4.38 -11.97
N VAL A 246 -16.22 -3.61 -13.06
CA VAL A 246 -15.64 -2.26 -13.14
C VAL A 246 -16.27 -1.33 -12.11
N SER A 247 -17.62 -1.34 -12.00
CA SER A 247 -18.32 -0.53 -11.00
C SER A 247 -17.92 -0.91 -9.56
N SER A 248 -17.67 -2.19 -9.29
CA SER A 248 -17.23 -2.64 -7.97
C SER A 248 -15.83 -2.16 -7.59
N PHE A 249 -14.96 -1.91 -8.57
CA PHE A 249 -13.64 -1.31 -8.34
C PHE A 249 -13.71 0.13 -7.83
N TRP A 250 -14.74 0.91 -8.19
CA TRP A 250 -14.97 2.23 -7.58
C TRP A 250 -15.23 2.14 -6.07
N VAL A 251 -15.74 1.01 -5.63
CA VAL A 251 -15.90 0.76 -4.19
C VAL A 251 -14.56 0.31 -3.59
N LEU A 252 -13.92 -0.72 -4.17
CA LEU A 252 -12.69 -1.30 -3.63
C LEU A 252 -11.52 -0.29 -3.61
N VAL A 253 -11.10 0.21 -4.76
CA VAL A 253 -9.97 1.15 -4.84
C VAL A 253 -10.41 2.62 -4.84
N GLY A 254 -11.71 2.86 -4.67
CA GLY A 254 -12.35 4.15 -4.61
C GLY A 254 -12.69 4.55 -3.18
N VAL A 255 -13.93 4.35 -2.79
CA VAL A 255 -14.45 4.75 -1.47
C VAL A 255 -13.86 3.92 -0.34
N GLY A 256 -13.66 2.63 -0.56
CA GLY A 256 -13.12 1.66 0.41
C GLY A 256 -11.76 2.05 0.97
N VAL A 257 -10.93 2.69 0.15
CA VAL A 257 -9.57 3.15 0.51
C VAL A 257 -9.57 4.05 1.77
N ILE A 258 -10.69 4.69 2.13
CA ILE A 258 -10.86 5.42 3.40
C ILE A 258 -10.63 4.48 4.60
N GLY A 259 -10.97 3.21 4.47
CA GLY A 259 -10.77 2.17 5.47
C GLY A 259 -9.34 1.61 5.54
N ILE A 260 -8.44 2.03 4.67
CA ILE A 260 -7.05 1.54 4.68
C ILE A 260 -6.23 2.30 5.73
N PRO A 261 -5.73 1.62 6.78
CA PRO A 261 -5.08 2.26 7.93
C PRO A 261 -3.91 3.18 7.58
N GLN A 262 -2.99 2.77 6.71
CA GLN A 262 -1.83 3.58 6.33
C GLN A 262 -2.22 4.88 5.63
N ILE A 263 -3.30 4.87 4.86
CA ILE A 263 -3.79 6.06 4.17
C ILE A 263 -4.51 7.00 5.16
N ALA A 264 -5.31 6.42 6.05
CA ALA A 264 -5.99 7.18 7.09
C ALA A 264 -5.00 7.92 8.00
N ILE A 265 -3.89 7.28 8.41
CA ILE A 265 -2.85 7.93 9.23
C ILE A 265 -2.17 9.08 8.48
N ASN A 266 -1.83 8.90 7.21
CA ASN A 266 -1.22 9.95 6.41
C ASN A 266 -2.09 11.21 6.32
N SER A 267 -3.42 11.05 6.40
CA SER A 267 -4.36 12.18 6.43
C SER A 267 -4.22 13.09 7.65
N MET A 268 -3.48 12.70 8.69
CA MET A 268 -3.25 13.50 9.89
C MET A 268 -1.93 14.29 9.86
N LEU A 269 -1.02 14.02 8.92
CA LEU A 269 0.37 14.51 8.95
C LEU A 269 0.56 15.94 8.43
N TYR A 270 -0.39 16.52 7.70
CA TYR A 270 -0.24 17.84 7.09
C TYR A 270 -0.04 18.97 8.11
N LYS A 271 0.81 19.97 7.76
CA LYS A 271 1.13 21.10 8.62
C LYS A 271 -0.06 22.07 8.82
N ASN A 272 -0.66 22.51 7.74
CA ASN A 272 -1.74 23.52 7.71
C ASN A 272 -2.65 23.33 6.48
N LYS A 273 -3.70 24.17 6.35
CA LYS A 273 -4.66 24.12 5.24
C LYS A 273 -3.99 24.28 3.86
N ARG A 274 -2.95 25.12 3.75
CA ARG A 274 -2.19 25.32 2.51
C ARG A 274 -1.45 24.05 2.13
N SER A 275 -0.77 23.41 3.08
CA SER A 275 -0.10 22.11 2.87
C SER A 275 -1.09 21.02 2.43
N LEU A 276 -2.28 20.97 3.03
CA LEU A 276 -3.32 20.01 2.63
C LEU A 276 -3.78 20.27 1.18
N LYS A 277 -4.06 21.52 0.80
CA LYS A 277 -4.45 21.88 -0.58
C LYS A 277 -3.34 21.53 -1.58
N GLN A 278 -2.08 21.86 -1.25
CA GLN A 278 -0.94 21.51 -2.08
C GLN A 278 -0.77 20.00 -2.24
N SER A 279 -0.92 19.23 -1.15
CA SER A 279 -0.81 17.76 -1.23
C SER A 279 -1.91 17.13 -2.08
N ILE A 280 -3.11 17.70 -2.06
CA ILE A 280 -4.19 17.27 -2.92
C ILE A 280 -3.83 17.53 -4.40
N ILE A 281 -3.47 18.75 -4.77
CA ILE A 281 -3.21 19.10 -6.17
C ILE A 281 -1.99 18.37 -6.73
N VAL A 282 -0.84 18.51 -6.07
CA VAL A 282 0.42 17.92 -6.54
C VAL A 282 0.33 16.40 -6.56
N GLY A 283 -0.18 15.83 -5.49
CA GLY A 283 -0.33 14.41 -5.42
C GLY A 283 -1.25 13.88 -6.56
N SER A 284 -2.43 14.53 -6.96
CA SER A 284 -3.29 14.11 -8.10
C SER A 284 -2.46 13.93 -9.35
N ILE A 285 -1.67 14.93 -9.65
CA ILE A 285 -0.83 14.91 -10.85
C ILE A 285 0.16 13.75 -10.77
N VAL A 286 0.81 13.59 -9.63
CA VAL A 286 1.84 12.58 -9.43
C VAL A 286 1.26 11.16 -9.47
N ILE A 287 0.14 10.92 -8.77
CA ILE A 287 -0.53 9.60 -8.83
C ILE A 287 -1.03 9.31 -10.24
N PHE A 288 -1.56 10.31 -10.96
CA PHE A 288 -1.98 10.13 -12.36
C PHE A 288 -0.79 9.68 -13.23
N ILE A 289 0.34 10.37 -13.16
CA ILE A 289 1.52 10.01 -13.95
C ILE A 289 1.95 8.56 -13.67
N VAL A 290 2.01 8.17 -12.41
CA VAL A 290 2.45 6.82 -12.04
C VAL A 290 1.39 5.78 -12.38
N MET A 291 0.13 5.93 -11.92
CA MET A 291 -0.91 4.91 -12.12
C MET A 291 -1.26 4.74 -13.61
N PHE A 292 -1.45 5.83 -14.33
CA PHE A 292 -1.70 5.75 -15.77
C PHE A 292 -0.47 5.24 -16.52
N GLY A 293 0.72 5.80 -16.23
CA GLY A 293 1.94 5.50 -16.96
C GLY A 293 2.36 4.04 -16.85
N VAL A 294 2.49 3.48 -15.63
CA VAL A 294 2.97 2.09 -15.48
C VAL A 294 2.00 1.05 -16.04
N HIS A 295 0.67 1.29 -15.93
CA HIS A 295 -0.31 0.38 -16.49
C HIS A 295 -0.38 0.48 -18.02
N LEU A 296 -0.23 1.69 -18.56
CA LEU A 296 -0.11 1.92 -20.01
C LEU A 296 1.12 1.23 -20.58
N ILE A 297 2.28 1.31 -19.89
CA ILE A 297 3.48 0.56 -20.25
C ILE A 297 3.18 -0.94 -20.37
N GLY A 298 2.40 -1.50 -19.42
CA GLY A 298 1.99 -2.90 -19.46
C GLY A 298 1.25 -3.28 -20.73
N VAL A 299 0.28 -2.46 -21.17
CA VAL A 299 -0.47 -2.69 -22.44
C VAL A 299 0.46 -2.55 -23.63
N MET A 300 1.25 -1.47 -23.71
CA MET A 300 2.17 -1.24 -24.83
C MET A 300 3.21 -2.35 -24.95
N ALA A 301 3.71 -2.85 -23.80
CA ALA A 301 4.63 -3.98 -23.78
C ALA A 301 4.05 -5.24 -24.45
N ARG A 302 2.72 -5.45 -24.42
CA ARG A 302 2.06 -6.56 -25.13
C ARG A 302 2.21 -6.45 -26.64
N GLY A 303 2.09 -5.24 -27.18
CA GLY A 303 2.26 -5.00 -28.63
C GLY A 303 3.71 -5.09 -29.09
N VAL A 304 4.69 -4.95 -28.17
CA VAL A 304 6.12 -5.00 -28.48
C VAL A 304 6.73 -6.39 -28.21
N PHE A 305 6.32 -7.03 -27.12
CA PHE A 305 6.82 -8.33 -26.65
C PHE A 305 5.65 -9.24 -26.29
N PRO A 306 4.98 -9.92 -27.25
CA PRO A 306 3.73 -10.66 -27.01
C PRO A 306 3.87 -11.93 -26.17
N ASP A 307 5.08 -12.48 -26.00
CA ASP A 307 5.32 -13.84 -25.48
C ASP A 307 5.78 -13.91 -24.03
N ILE A 308 5.59 -12.82 -23.25
CA ILE A 308 5.98 -12.84 -21.82
C ILE A 308 4.96 -13.69 -21.04
N LYS A 309 5.43 -14.79 -20.46
CA LYS A 309 4.60 -15.78 -19.73
C LYS A 309 4.33 -15.39 -18.27
N ASP A 310 5.35 -14.90 -17.56
CA ASP A 310 5.17 -14.39 -16.19
C ASP A 310 4.82 -12.90 -16.21
N TYR A 311 3.53 -12.63 -16.01
CA TYR A 311 3.00 -11.28 -16.10
C TYR A 311 3.55 -10.33 -15.02
N ASP A 312 3.90 -10.83 -13.83
CA ASP A 312 4.51 -10.00 -12.79
C ASP A 312 5.96 -9.58 -13.14
N SER A 313 6.58 -10.23 -14.12
CA SER A 313 7.94 -9.93 -14.61
C SER A 313 7.96 -9.04 -15.85
N VAL A 314 6.82 -8.54 -16.34
CA VAL A 314 6.74 -7.70 -17.55
C VAL A 314 7.65 -6.47 -17.44
N ILE A 315 7.53 -5.68 -16.37
CA ILE A 315 8.31 -4.44 -16.19
C ILE A 315 9.83 -4.72 -16.16
N PRO A 316 10.38 -5.62 -15.33
CA PRO A 316 11.81 -5.87 -15.35
C PRO A 316 12.32 -6.42 -16.69
N ILE A 317 11.57 -7.30 -17.36
CA ILE A 317 11.97 -7.86 -18.65
C ILE A 317 12.06 -6.78 -19.73
N ILE A 318 11.04 -5.94 -19.88
CA ILE A 318 11.06 -4.88 -20.89
C ILE A 318 12.10 -3.82 -20.60
N THR A 319 12.30 -3.47 -19.32
CA THR A 319 13.32 -2.49 -18.88
C THR A 319 14.71 -2.92 -19.37
N LEU A 320 15.06 -4.19 -19.18
CA LEU A 320 16.35 -4.74 -19.62
C LEU A 320 16.49 -4.82 -21.14
N LYS A 321 15.40 -4.88 -21.89
CA LYS A 321 15.41 -4.99 -23.36
C LYS A 321 15.41 -3.65 -24.07
N VAL A 322 14.71 -2.63 -23.52
CA VAL A 322 14.51 -1.35 -24.22
C VAL A 322 15.43 -0.24 -23.75
N LEU A 323 16.12 -0.40 -22.62
CA LEU A 323 16.97 0.64 -22.05
C LEU A 323 18.44 0.24 -22.01
N PRO A 324 19.38 1.21 -22.18
CA PRO A 324 20.78 0.98 -21.91
C PRO A 324 21.00 0.68 -20.41
N TRP A 325 22.06 -0.03 -20.07
CA TRP A 325 22.33 -0.58 -18.74
C TRP A 325 22.19 0.45 -17.59
N TYR A 326 22.63 1.69 -17.76
CA TYR A 326 22.58 2.73 -16.73
C TYR A 326 21.15 3.24 -16.48
N LEU A 327 20.32 3.41 -17.52
CA LEU A 327 18.92 3.75 -17.36
C LEU A 327 18.11 2.56 -16.84
N ALA A 328 18.44 1.34 -17.28
CA ALA A 328 17.81 0.13 -16.78
C ALA A 328 17.98 -0.01 -15.26
N ALA A 329 19.19 0.25 -14.72
CA ALA A 329 19.46 0.23 -13.29
C ALA A 329 18.59 1.24 -12.51
N VAL A 330 18.47 2.48 -13.02
CA VAL A 330 17.63 3.53 -12.41
C VAL A 330 16.14 3.14 -12.45
N VAL A 331 15.67 2.65 -13.60
CA VAL A 331 14.27 2.27 -13.78
C VAL A 331 13.89 1.05 -12.96
N LEU A 332 14.76 0.04 -12.83
CA LEU A 332 14.56 -1.11 -11.94
C LEU A 332 14.55 -0.71 -10.46
N ALA A 333 15.15 0.42 -10.11
CA ALA A 333 15.06 0.94 -8.76
C ALA A 333 13.64 1.41 -8.39
N ALA A 334 12.77 1.77 -9.35
CA ALA A 334 11.42 2.24 -9.06
C ALA A 334 10.51 1.16 -8.46
N PRO A 335 10.37 -0.06 -9.02
CA PRO A 335 9.62 -1.14 -8.37
C PRO A 335 10.15 -1.48 -6.97
N MET A 336 11.47 -1.51 -6.78
CA MET A 336 12.05 -1.76 -5.46
C MET A 336 11.76 -0.62 -4.48
N ALA A 337 11.83 0.63 -4.92
CA ALA A 337 11.43 1.79 -4.14
C ALA A 337 9.96 1.69 -3.70
N ALA A 338 9.06 1.33 -4.62
CA ALA A 338 7.64 1.12 -4.33
C ALA A 338 7.40 0.03 -3.28
N ILE A 339 8.16 -1.07 -3.34
CA ILE A 339 8.12 -2.14 -2.35
C ILE A 339 8.56 -1.63 -0.98
N ILE A 340 9.69 -0.96 -0.89
CA ILE A 340 10.28 -0.52 0.38
C ILE A 340 9.42 0.55 1.05
N THR A 341 8.91 1.54 0.31
CA THR A 341 8.02 2.58 0.87
C THR A 341 6.73 1.98 1.44
N THR A 342 6.13 1.04 0.72
CA THR A 342 4.92 0.35 1.16
C THR A 342 5.19 -0.51 2.39
N VAL A 343 6.28 -1.27 2.39
CA VAL A 343 6.69 -2.10 3.55
C VAL A 343 6.93 -1.21 4.76
N ASN A 344 7.65 -0.10 4.63
CA ASN A 344 7.92 0.80 5.73
C ASN A 344 6.63 1.33 6.37
N ALA A 345 5.67 1.79 5.54
CA ALA A 345 4.39 2.31 6.02
C ALA A 345 3.55 1.22 6.73
N GLN A 346 3.42 0.05 6.13
CA GLN A 346 2.66 -1.07 6.69
C GLN A 346 3.35 -1.65 7.93
N PHE A 347 4.67 -1.69 7.92
CA PHE A 347 5.46 -2.23 9.03
C PHE A 347 5.35 -1.37 10.30
N LEU A 348 5.37 -0.03 10.16
CA LEU A 348 5.11 0.86 11.29
C LEU A 348 3.74 0.58 11.93
N LEU A 349 2.73 0.29 11.13
CA LEU A 349 1.39 -0.04 11.63
C LEU A 349 1.37 -1.37 12.38
N ILE A 350 1.93 -2.43 11.79
CA ILE A 350 2.02 -3.75 12.45
C ILE A 350 2.81 -3.65 13.73
N SER A 351 3.97 -3.00 13.68
CA SER A 351 4.84 -2.79 14.85
C SER A 351 4.12 -2.06 15.98
N SER A 352 3.42 -0.94 15.65
CA SER A 352 2.65 -0.21 16.64
C SER A 352 1.47 -1.01 17.21
N ALA A 353 0.76 -1.75 16.35
CA ALA A 353 -0.35 -2.59 16.74
C ALA A 353 0.08 -3.74 17.65
N LEU A 354 1.12 -4.48 17.28
CA LEU A 354 1.65 -5.58 18.08
C LEU A 354 2.23 -5.09 19.40
N ILE A 355 3.11 -4.09 19.33
CA ILE A 355 3.89 -3.69 20.49
C ILE A 355 3.08 -2.81 21.43
N LYS A 356 2.52 -1.70 20.94
CA LYS A 356 1.81 -0.75 21.77
C LYS A 356 0.40 -1.24 22.14
N ASP A 357 -0.38 -1.70 21.14
CA ASP A 357 -1.79 -1.97 21.35
C ASP A 357 -2.05 -3.35 21.97
N LEU A 358 -1.19 -4.37 21.70
CA LEU A 358 -1.33 -5.71 22.26
C LEU A 358 -0.35 -5.96 23.43
N LEU A 359 0.97 -5.92 23.19
CA LEU A 359 1.96 -6.35 24.17
C LEU A 359 2.09 -5.40 25.36
N PHE A 360 2.22 -4.09 25.12
CA PHE A 360 2.32 -3.10 26.20
C PHE A 360 0.98 -2.74 26.86
N ASN A 361 -0.15 -3.29 26.39
CA ASN A 361 -1.40 -3.25 27.13
C ASN A 361 -1.40 -4.25 28.30
N ASN A 362 -0.49 -5.25 28.30
CA ASN A 362 -0.23 -6.15 29.43
C ASN A 362 0.71 -5.48 30.44
N LYS A 363 0.24 -5.29 31.69
CA LYS A 363 1.00 -4.62 32.75
C LYS A 363 2.35 -5.30 33.03
N SER A 364 2.38 -6.63 33.09
CA SER A 364 3.60 -7.39 33.36
C SER A 364 4.70 -7.18 32.30
N ILE A 365 4.34 -7.08 31.04
CA ILE A 365 5.30 -6.81 29.95
C ILE A 365 5.79 -5.36 30.05
N LYS A 366 4.89 -4.41 30.27
CA LYS A 366 5.21 -2.99 30.37
C LYS A 366 6.14 -2.68 31.54
N GLU A 367 6.00 -3.36 32.66
CA GLU A 367 6.85 -3.20 33.85
C GLU A 367 8.25 -3.83 33.68
N ARG A 368 8.33 -4.96 32.93
CA ARG A 368 9.62 -5.65 32.68
C ARG A 368 10.48 -5.00 31.61
N ILE A 369 9.84 -4.35 30.64
CA ILE A 369 10.50 -3.76 29.45
C ILE A 369 10.46 -2.25 29.54
N THR A 370 11.50 -1.66 30.19
CA THR A 370 11.61 -0.22 30.43
C THR A 370 12.91 0.35 29.88
N GLY A 371 12.97 1.66 29.67
CA GLY A 371 14.18 2.39 29.28
C GLY A 371 14.87 1.83 28.03
N LYS A 372 16.17 1.51 28.14
CA LYS A 372 17.00 1.02 27.03
C LYS A 372 16.58 -0.35 26.48
N LYS A 373 15.74 -1.12 27.17
CA LYS A 373 15.23 -2.42 26.72
C LYS A 373 14.11 -2.28 25.67
N ILE A 374 13.40 -1.13 25.62
CA ILE A 374 12.29 -0.91 24.70
C ILE A 374 12.74 -1.02 23.22
N PRO A 375 13.76 -0.31 22.75
CA PRO A 375 14.20 -0.43 21.34
C PRO A 375 14.61 -1.85 20.97
N VAL A 376 15.36 -2.54 21.82
CA VAL A 376 15.82 -3.92 21.59
C VAL A 376 14.63 -4.86 21.44
N PHE A 377 13.63 -4.73 22.31
CA PHE A 377 12.40 -5.51 22.24
C PHE A 377 11.61 -5.23 20.96
N VAL A 378 11.48 -3.95 20.59
CA VAL A 378 10.80 -3.52 19.35
C VAL A 378 11.48 -4.14 18.12
N TYR A 379 12.80 -4.06 18.03
CA TYR A 379 13.55 -4.64 16.91
C TYR A 379 13.44 -6.17 16.88
N GLY A 380 13.47 -6.85 18.02
CA GLY A 380 13.28 -8.30 18.10
C GLY A 380 11.91 -8.74 17.58
N VAL A 381 10.82 -8.09 18.02
CA VAL A 381 9.46 -8.35 17.52
C VAL A 381 9.37 -8.08 16.02
N ASN A 382 9.98 -7.00 15.55
CA ASN A 382 9.99 -6.64 14.16
C ASN A 382 10.68 -7.69 13.28
N ILE A 383 11.82 -8.20 13.71
CA ILE A 383 12.54 -9.27 13.00
C ILE A 383 11.68 -10.55 12.93
N LEU A 384 11.02 -10.92 14.03
CA LEU A 384 10.11 -12.08 14.04
C LEU A 384 8.97 -11.95 13.05
N VAL A 385 8.38 -10.76 12.92
CA VAL A 385 7.33 -10.47 11.92
C VAL A 385 7.89 -10.60 10.51
N ILE A 386 9.09 -10.08 10.24
CA ILE A 386 9.74 -10.20 8.93
C ILE A 386 9.99 -11.67 8.58
N LEU A 387 10.50 -12.47 9.51
CA LEU A 387 10.72 -13.90 9.30
C LEU A 387 9.41 -14.65 9.04
N LEU A 388 8.33 -14.31 9.73
CA LEU A 388 7.01 -14.88 9.47
C LEU A 388 6.53 -14.57 8.05
N ILE A 389 6.63 -13.30 7.61
CA ILE A 389 6.24 -12.90 6.26
C ILE A 389 7.12 -13.57 5.20
N MET A 390 8.42 -13.68 5.44
CA MET A 390 9.36 -14.41 4.59
C MET A 390 8.89 -15.86 4.39
N LEU A 391 8.56 -16.57 5.46
CA LEU A 391 8.09 -17.97 5.39
C LEU A 391 6.77 -18.08 4.62
N LEU A 392 5.80 -17.18 4.87
CA LEU A 392 4.52 -17.16 4.16
C LEU A 392 4.68 -16.88 2.67
N SER A 393 5.71 -16.11 2.29
CA SER A 393 5.97 -15.71 0.90
C SER A 393 6.77 -16.73 0.10
N MET A 394 7.30 -17.80 0.71
CA MET A 394 8.10 -18.84 0.03
C MET A 394 7.32 -19.56 -1.09
N ARG A 395 5.98 -19.60 -0.99
CA ARG A 395 5.08 -20.24 -1.97
C ARG A 395 3.94 -19.26 -2.29
N PRO A 396 4.10 -18.38 -3.28
CA PRO A 396 3.08 -17.40 -3.61
C PRO A 396 1.81 -18.08 -4.15
N PRO A 397 0.62 -17.76 -3.61
CA PRO A 397 -0.62 -18.44 -4.00
C PRO A 397 -1.15 -17.97 -5.36
N SER A 398 -0.82 -16.73 -5.80
CA SER A 398 -1.39 -16.11 -7.01
C SER A 398 -0.57 -14.90 -7.45
N LEU A 399 -1.08 -14.16 -8.45
CA LEU A 399 -0.51 -12.87 -8.87
C LEU A 399 -0.47 -11.87 -7.70
N ILE A 400 0.56 -11.02 -7.69
CA ILE A 400 0.80 -9.99 -6.67
C ILE A 400 -0.44 -9.12 -6.43
N VAL A 401 -1.13 -8.71 -7.52
CA VAL A 401 -2.35 -7.89 -7.43
C VAL A 401 -3.44 -8.57 -6.62
N ASN A 402 -3.67 -9.87 -6.82
CA ASN A 402 -4.76 -10.59 -6.14
C ASN A 402 -4.53 -10.67 -4.62
N VAL A 403 -3.29 -10.89 -4.19
CA VAL A 403 -2.93 -10.91 -2.76
C VAL A 403 -3.14 -9.54 -2.12
N ASN A 404 -2.75 -8.49 -2.84
CA ASN A 404 -2.89 -7.12 -2.34
C ASN A 404 -4.36 -6.67 -2.28
N LEU A 405 -5.17 -6.96 -3.31
CA LEU A 405 -6.61 -6.65 -3.31
C LEU A 405 -7.36 -7.43 -2.23
N PHE A 406 -6.97 -8.70 -1.97
CA PHE A 406 -7.52 -9.46 -0.85
C PHE A 406 -7.24 -8.77 0.49
N ALA A 407 -6.02 -8.33 0.70
CA ALA A 407 -5.64 -7.65 1.93
C ALA A 407 -6.38 -6.31 2.10
N PHE A 408 -6.49 -5.52 1.03
CA PHE A 408 -7.19 -4.23 1.06
C PHE A 408 -8.68 -4.40 1.35
N GLY A 409 -9.36 -5.30 0.67
CA GLY A 409 -10.78 -5.55 0.93
C GLY A 409 -11.07 -5.98 2.38
N GLY A 410 -10.17 -6.75 3.00
CA GLY A 410 -10.28 -7.11 4.42
C GLY A 410 -10.08 -5.93 5.36
N LEU A 411 -9.12 -5.04 5.06
CA LEU A 411 -8.93 -3.80 5.82
C LEU A 411 -10.13 -2.85 5.68
N GLU A 412 -10.64 -2.69 4.47
CA GLU A 412 -11.81 -1.86 4.19
C GLU A 412 -13.06 -2.35 4.91
N ALA A 413 -13.31 -3.66 4.85
CA ALA A 413 -14.43 -4.30 5.56
C ALA A 413 -14.36 -4.09 7.09
N THR A 414 -13.13 -3.97 7.62
CA THR A 414 -12.89 -3.73 9.04
C THR A 414 -13.07 -2.27 9.43
N PHE A 415 -12.47 -1.34 8.67
CA PHE A 415 -12.19 0.01 9.15
C PHE A 415 -13.06 1.09 8.53
N LEU A 416 -13.62 0.91 7.33
CA LEU A 416 -14.32 1.97 6.61
C LEU A 416 -15.43 2.61 7.45
N TRP A 417 -16.41 1.84 7.85
CA TRP A 417 -17.57 2.39 8.59
C TRP A 417 -17.24 2.78 10.02
N PRO A 418 -16.47 2.00 10.79
CA PRO A 418 -16.04 2.44 12.12
C PRO A 418 -15.27 3.76 12.13
N ILE A 419 -14.42 4.03 11.14
CA ILE A 419 -13.74 5.32 11.02
C ILE A 419 -14.73 6.40 10.53
N LEU A 420 -15.38 6.17 9.40
CA LEU A 420 -16.21 7.19 8.74
C LEU A 420 -17.42 7.59 9.59
N LEU A 421 -18.23 6.63 10.01
CA LEU A 421 -19.40 6.91 10.85
C LEU A 421 -19.00 7.35 12.27
N GLY A 422 -17.87 6.87 12.78
CA GLY A 422 -17.29 7.36 14.02
C GLY A 422 -16.98 8.85 14.01
N LEU A 423 -16.53 9.41 12.86
CA LEU A 423 -16.21 10.82 12.69
C LEU A 423 -17.46 11.69 12.40
N TYR A 424 -18.43 11.16 11.68
CA TYR A 424 -19.50 11.96 11.10
C TYR A 424 -20.86 11.73 11.71
N TRP A 425 -21.11 10.56 12.34
CA TRP A 425 -22.40 10.20 12.89
C TRP A 425 -22.40 10.19 14.42
N ARG A 426 -23.13 11.11 15.03
CA ARG A 426 -23.17 11.24 16.50
C ARG A 426 -23.77 10.02 17.22
N LYS A 427 -24.69 9.30 16.57
CA LYS A 427 -25.35 8.09 17.11
C LYS A 427 -24.54 6.81 16.90
N ALA A 428 -23.32 6.91 16.33
CA ALA A 428 -22.42 5.77 16.18
C ALA A 428 -22.04 5.21 17.56
N GLU A 429 -22.31 3.93 17.78
CA GLU A 429 -22.31 3.26 19.08
C GLU A 429 -21.35 2.05 19.04
N LYS A 430 -20.81 1.65 20.19
CA LYS A 430 -19.80 0.58 20.29
C LYS A 430 -20.28 -0.77 19.76
N TYR A 431 -21.53 -1.14 20.01
CA TYR A 431 -22.08 -2.41 19.53
C TYR A 431 -22.32 -2.37 18.00
N GLY A 432 -22.70 -1.20 17.46
CA GLY A 432 -22.79 -0.97 16.04
C GLY A 432 -21.42 -1.11 15.36
N ALA A 433 -20.38 -0.50 15.92
CA ALA A 433 -19.02 -0.64 15.42
C ALA A 433 -18.54 -2.10 15.46
N LEU A 434 -18.80 -2.81 16.57
CA LEU A 434 -18.42 -4.22 16.71
C LEU A 434 -19.13 -5.11 15.70
N SER A 435 -20.45 -4.96 15.54
CA SER A 435 -21.24 -5.73 14.55
C SER A 435 -20.77 -5.46 13.12
N SER A 436 -20.46 -4.20 12.80
CA SER A 436 -19.90 -3.80 11.51
C SER A 436 -18.57 -4.52 11.21
N ILE A 437 -17.63 -4.49 12.15
CA ILE A 437 -16.32 -5.14 12.00
C ILE A 437 -16.49 -6.65 11.80
N VAL A 438 -17.24 -7.30 12.70
CA VAL A 438 -17.38 -8.76 12.68
C VAL A 438 -18.12 -9.23 11.43
N LEU A 439 -19.29 -8.65 11.12
CA LEU A 439 -20.07 -9.07 9.96
C LEU A 439 -19.39 -8.66 8.64
N GLY A 440 -18.70 -7.52 8.59
CA GLY A 440 -17.90 -7.12 7.45
C GLY A 440 -16.77 -8.12 7.15
N LEU A 441 -16.01 -8.51 8.18
CA LEU A 441 -14.92 -9.48 8.04
C LEU A 441 -15.42 -10.87 7.65
N VAL A 442 -16.42 -11.38 8.38
CA VAL A 442 -16.94 -12.72 8.14
C VAL A 442 -17.53 -12.82 6.73
N SER A 443 -18.37 -11.86 6.33
CA SER A 443 -18.94 -11.85 4.98
C SER A 443 -17.85 -11.70 3.90
N TYR A 444 -16.84 -10.86 4.12
CA TYR A 444 -15.74 -10.71 3.17
C TYR A 444 -14.96 -12.01 2.94
N ILE A 445 -14.55 -12.66 4.03
CA ILE A 445 -13.81 -13.92 3.95
C ILE A 445 -14.67 -14.99 3.30
N LEU A 446 -15.93 -15.17 3.71
CA LEU A 446 -16.83 -16.19 3.16
C LEU A 446 -17.07 -15.98 1.66
N ILE A 447 -17.34 -14.75 1.21
CA ILE A 447 -17.60 -14.48 -0.21
C ILE A 447 -16.32 -14.61 -1.05
N LYS A 448 -15.15 -14.25 -0.50
CA LYS A 448 -13.88 -14.35 -1.23
C LYS A 448 -13.35 -15.78 -1.33
N THR A 449 -13.61 -16.62 -0.33
CA THR A 449 -13.01 -17.96 -0.25
C THR A 449 -13.98 -19.12 -0.54
N VAL A 450 -15.25 -18.99 -0.15
CA VAL A 450 -16.25 -20.06 -0.25
C VAL A 450 -17.22 -19.83 -1.40
N TYR A 451 -17.85 -18.65 -1.44
CA TYR A 451 -18.94 -18.37 -2.40
C TYR A 451 -18.51 -17.66 -3.68
N VAL A 452 -17.27 -17.58 -3.99
CA VAL A 452 -16.60 -16.87 -5.09
C VAL A 452 -17.53 -16.28 -6.15
N ILE A 453 -17.85 -14.99 -6.01
CA ILE A 453 -18.66 -14.24 -6.98
C ILE A 453 -17.70 -13.58 -7.99
N LYS A 454 -17.85 -13.89 -9.28
CA LYS A 454 -16.90 -13.44 -10.32
C LYS A 454 -17.23 -12.08 -10.93
N PHE A 455 -18.44 -11.60 -10.82
CA PHE A 455 -18.93 -10.39 -11.51
C PHE A 455 -18.99 -9.13 -10.63
N ILE A 456 -18.75 -9.25 -9.32
CA ILE A 456 -18.68 -8.15 -8.35
C ILE A 456 -17.55 -8.44 -7.37
N GLU A 457 -16.76 -7.43 -7.02
CA GLU A 457 -15.77 -7.59 -5.96
C GLU A 457 -16.46 -7.84 -4.60
N PRO A 458 -16.03 -8.86 -3.86
CA PRO A 458 -16.63 -9.27 -2.57
C PRO A 458 -16.76 -8.14 -1.55
N VAL A 459 -15.86 -7.17 -1.59
CA VAL A 459 -15.85 -6.04 -0.66
C VAL A 459 -17.12 -5.21 -0.74
N VAL A 460 -17.75 -5.08 -1.92
CA VAL A 460 -19.00 -4.31 -2.10
C VAL A 460 -20.13 -4.87 -1.24
N ILE A 461 -20.31 -6.19 -1.31
CA ILE A 461 -21.34 -6.89 -0.54
C ILE A 461 -21.02 -6.81 0.96
N SER A 462 -19.75 -7.04 1.31
CA SER A 462 -19.29 -7.00 2.70
C SER A 462 -19.46 -5.62 3.34
N LEU A 463 -19.13 -4.55 2.61
CA LEU A 463 -19.32 -3.18 3.06
C LEU A 463 -20.82 -2.84 3.21
N SER A 464 -21.68 -3.35 2.33
CA SER A 464 -23.13 -3.15 2.44
C SER A 464 -23.68 -3.84 3.69
N ILE A 465 -23.31 -5.10 3.94
CA ILE A 465 -23.69 -5.84 5.15
C ILE A 465 -23.17 -5.13 6.41
N SER A 466 -21.92 -4.73 6.39
CA SER A 466 -21.23 -4.02 7.47
C SER A 466 -21.91 -2.67 7.80
N LEU A 467 -22.32 -1.89 6.79
CA LEU A 467 -23.04 -0.63 6.96
C LEU A 467 -24.42 -0.85 7.60
N VAL A 468 -25.20 -1.77 7.04
CA VAL A 468 -26.55 -2.08 7.54
C VAL A 468 -26.48 -2.54 9.00
N ALA A 469 -25.56 -3.44 9.32
CA ALA A 469 -25.35 -3.91 10.68
C ALA A 469 -24.96 -2.76 11.63
N PHE A 470 -24.04 -1.89 11.20
CA PHE A 470 -23.63 -0.73 11.99
C PHE A 470 -24.79 0.18 12.32
N VAL A 471 -25.59 0.56 11.32
CA VAL A 471 -26.69 1.50 11.47
C VAL A 471 -27.80 0.90 12.33
N ILE A 472 -28.26 -0.32 12.02
CA ILE A 472 -29.37 -0.96 12.76
C ILE A 472 -28.99 -1.15 14.22
N VAL A 473 -27.82 -1.73 14.50
CA VAL A 473 -27.41 -2.02 15.89
C VAL A 473 -27.19 -0.72 16.68
N SER A 474 -26.58 0.31 16.07
CA SER A 474 -26.42 1.60 16.75
C SER A 474 -27.76 2.26 17.10
N LEU A 475 -28.75 2.23 16.20
CA LEU A 475 -30.06 2.80 16.43
C LEU A 475 -30.84 2.04 17.51
N LEU A 476 -30.76 0.72 17.53
CA LEU A 476 -31.43 -0.10 18.55
C LEU A 476 -30.82 0.14 19.94
N MET A 477 -29.50 0.26 20.05
CA MET A 477 -28.81 0.46 21.32
C MET A 477 -28.95 1.89 21.84
N SER A 478 -28.96 2.91 20.96
CA SER A 478 -29.19 4.30 21.36
C SER A 478 -30.57 4.52 21.94
N LYS A 479 -31.63 3.85 21.42
CA LYS A 479 -32.98 3.86 22.00
C LYS A 479 -33.03 3.22 23.38
N LYS A 480 -32.20 2.22 23.66
CA LYS A 480 -32.17 1.53 24.94
C LYS A 480 -31.48 2.37 26.05
N GLN A 481 -30.55 3.25 25.67
CA GLN A 481 -29.90 4.19 26.60
C GLN A 481 -30.82 5.37 26.97
N LEU A 482 -31.71 5.81 26.09
CA LEU A 482 -32.72 6.86 26.35
C LEU A 482 -33.88 6.39 27.22
N LYS A 483 -34.06 5.08 27.43
CA LYS A 483 -35.11 4.47 28.28
C LYS A 483 -34.60 4.05 29.68
N LYS A 484 -33.30 4.22 29.94
CA LYS A 484 -32.67 4.09 31.26
C LYS A 484 -32.30 5.47 31.79
#